data_675ed1d3adb9034bd7eb1a45b3b4dc26
#
_entry.id   675ed1d3adb9034bd7eb1a45b3b4dc26
#
_cell.length_a   1.000
_cell.length_b   1.000
_cell.length_c   1.000
_cell.angle_alpha   90.00
_cell.angle_beta   90.00
_cell.angle_gamma   90.00
#
_symmetry.space_group_name_H-M   'P 1'
#
loop_
_entity.id
_entity.type
_entity.pdbx_description
1 polymer ?
#
loop_
_entity_poly.entity_id
_entity_poly.type
_entity_poly.pdbx_seq_one_letter_code
_entity_poly.pdbx_strand_id
1 'polypeptide(L)'
;MILEVKDLKTYFFTDKGVNKAVDGVSFGLKKSQTLCIVGESGSGKSITSLSILRLIEKPGKIVGGSIQFLGQDLLQLKEKQMQKEIRGKKIGMIFQEPMTSLNPSYTVGFQINEVLKIHHPNLNKKERLERVVYELERVGIPHAGDKYHEYPFNLSGGQRQRVMIAMAMVCEPEILIADEPTTALDVTIQAQILELMKELQQKKGTSILFITHDLGVVAQIADEVVVMYKGHVVEQASAKELFADPRHPYTKALLNAIPKPGKEYRKKRLETVDENVDYLSFPKELR
;
A
#
# COMPACT_ATOMS: atom_id res chain seq x y z
N MET A 1 -7.79 17.35 0.92
CA MET A 1 -7.13 16.08 1.25
C MET A 1 -8.17 15.09 1.74
N ILE A 2 -8.06 13.79 1.33
CA ILE A 2 -8.86 12.72 1.94
C ILE A 2 -8.13 12.13 3.15
N LEU A 3 -6.79 12.05 3.07
CA LEU A 3 -5.89 11.64 4.15
C LEU A 3 -4.77 12.67 4.28
N GLU A 4 -4.46 13.07 5.50
CA GLU A 4 -3.34 13.95 5.81
C GLU A 4 -2.58 13.40 7.01
N VAL A 5 -1.31 13.10 6.81
CA VAL A 5 -0.38 12.61 7.84
C VAL A 5 0.57 13.75 8.16
N LYS A 6 0.71 14.10 9.44
CA LYS A 6 1.58 15.19 9.92
C LYS A 6 2.49 14.72 11.05
N ASP A 7 3.79 14.91 10.87
CA ASP A 7 4.85 14.64 11.85
C ASP A 7 4.73 13.27 12.51
N LEU A 8 4.32 12.25 11.74
CA LEU A 8 4.08 10.89 12.24
C LEU A 8 5.37 10.28 12.75
N LYS A 9 5.31 9.75 13.99
CA LYS A 9 6.42 9.08 14.65
C LYS A 9 5.99 7.73 15.17
N THR A 10 6.64 6.66 14.68
CA THR A 10 6.41 5.29 15.12
C THR A 10 7.74 4.63 15.46
N TYR A 11 7.92 4.29 16.73
CA TYR A 11 9.15 3.77 17.29
C TYR A 11 8.96 2.38 17.86
N PHE A 12 10.01 1.55 17.78
CA PHE A 12 10.07 0.21 18.39
C PHE A 12 11.05 0.23 19.55
N PHE A 13 10.55 -0.11 20.74
CA PHE A 13 11.30 -0.13 21.99
C PHE A 13 11.78 -1.53 22.29
N THR A 14 13.02 -1.85 21.92
CA THR A 14 13.63 -3.17 22.10
C THR A 14 14.72 -3.13 23.18
N ASP A 15 15.14 -4.30 23.66
CA ASP A 15 16.25 -4.42 24.62
C ASP A 15 17.57 -3.86 24.06
N LYS A 16 17.70 -3.77 22.74
CA LYS A 16 18.88 -3.21 22.04
C LYS A 16 18.80 -1.70 21.85
N GLY A 17 17.70 -1.05 22.28
CA GLY A 17 17.48 0.39 22.14
C GLY A 17 16.21 0.72 21.36
N VAL A 18 16.06 1.99 20.99
CA VAL A 18 14.91 2.54 20.28
C VAL A 18 15.19 2.59 18.80
N ASN A 19 14.44 1.83 18.00
CA ASN A 19 14.43 1.95 16.54
C ASN A 19 13.32 2.91 16.11
N LYS A 20 13.69 4.01 15.49
CA LYS A 20 12.79 5.04 14.96
C LYS A 20 12.39 4.69 13.51
N ALA A 21 11.48 3.74 13.36
CA ALA A 21 11.08 3.23 12.05
C ALA A 21 10.37 4.30 11.17
N VAL A 22 9.67 5.24 11.80
CA VAL A 22 9.05 6.43 11.17
C VAL A 22 9.34 7.60 12.10
N ASP A 23 9.99 8.66 11.60
CA ASP A 23 10.41 9.81 12.41
C ASP A 23 10.13 11.13 11.69
N GLY A 24 8.95 11.70 11.94
CA GLY A 24 8.54 13.00 11.41
C GLY A 24 7.99 12.94 9.97
N VAL A 25 7.36 11.84 9.58
CA VAL A 25 6.79 11.67 8.24
C VAL A 25 5.52 12.52 8.07
N SER A 26 5.48 13.30 6.98
CA SER A 26 4.33 14.13 6.61
C SER A 26 4.05 14.00 5.13
N PHE A 27 2.79 13.76 4.76
CA PHE A 27 2.30 13.76 3.38
C PHE A 27 0.77 13.87 3.35
N GLY A 28 0.22 14.12 2.15
CA GLY A 28 -1.23 14.16 1.94
C GLY A 28 -1.65 13.38 0.71
N LEU A 29 -2.79 12.69 0.81
CA LEU A 29 -3.45 12.02 -0.31
C LEU A 29 -4.72 12.79 -0.66
N LYS A 30 -4.86 13.17 -1.94
CA LYS A 30 -6.08 13.81 -2.47
C LYS A 30 -7.11 12.75 -2.84
N LYS A 31 -8.36 13.15 -2.94
CA LYS A 31 -9.43 12.26 -3.41
C LYS A 31 -9.16 11.82 -4.85
N SER A 32 -9.42 10.54 -5.12
CA SER A 32 -9.22 9.91 -6.45
C SER A 32 -7.80 10.05 -7.00
N GLN A 33 -6.80 10.14 -6.12
CA GLN A 33 -5.38 10.23 -6.46
C GLN A 33 -4.68 8.93 -6.11
N THR A 34 -3.64 8.58 -6.87
CA THR A 34 -2.66 7.56 -6.49
C THR A 34 -1.39 8.25 -5.97
N LEU A 35 -1.13 8.11 -4.67
CA LEU A 35 0.11 8.51 -4.02
C LEU A 35 0.99 7.28 -3.85
N CYS A 36 2.19 7.31 -4.40
CA CYS A 36 3.17 6.26 -4.20
C CYS A 36 4.17 6.61 -3.09
N ILE A 37 4.41 5.70 -2.15
CA ILE A 37 5.51 5.79 -1.18
C ILE A 37 6.61 4.82 -1.64
N VAL A 38 7.80 5.35 -1.89
CA VAL A 38 8.95 4.58 -2.40
C VAL A 38 10.17 4.70 -1.50
N GLY A 39 11.11 3.77 -1.64
CA GLY A 39 12.37 3.72 -0.91
C GLY A 39 12.84 2.29 -0.74
N GLU A 40 14.07 2.09 -0.25
CA GLU A 40 14.63 0.77 -0.01
C GLU A 40 13.88 -0.01 1.09
N SER A 41 14.15 -1.32 1.19
CA SER A 41 13.66 -2.12 2.32
C SER A 41 14.13 -1.51 3.65
N GLY A 42 13.25 -1.47 4.64
CA GLY A 42 13.57 -0.87 5.95
C GLY A 42 13.47 0.66 6.00
N SER A 43 13.09 1.36 4.91
CA SER A 43 12.93 2.83 4.94
C SER A 43 11.71 3.33 5.72
N GLY A 44 10.83 2.44 6.22
CA GLY A 44 9.66 2.80 7.05
C GLY A 44 8.33 2.81 6.31
N LYS A 45 8.26 2.45 5.03
CA LYS A 45 7.03 2.49 4.19
C LYS A 45 5.88 1.69 4.78
N SER A 46 6.08 0.40 4.99
CA SER A 46 5.04 -0.51 5.56
C SER A 46 4.66 -0.12 6.98
N ILE A 47 5.62 0.37 7.79
CA ILE A 47 5.30 0.87 9.14
C ILE A 47 4.44 2.12 9.07
N THR A 48 4.63 2.98 8.05
CA THR A 48 3.77 4.15 7.82
C THR A 48 2.34 3.72 7.51
N SER A 49 2.13 2.75 6.61
CA SER A 49 0.78 2.23 6.29
C SER A 49 0.10 1.56 7.49
N LEU A 50 0.83 0.73 8.23
CA LEU A 50 0.32 0.10 9.45
C LEU A 50 0.00 1.13 10.55
N SER A 51 0.77 2.22 10.63
CA SER A 51 0.49 3.32 11.56
C SER A 51 -0.82 4.04 11.22
N ILE A 52 -1.13 4.25 9.94
CA ILE A 52 -2.40 4.85 9.50
C ILE A 52 -3.59 4.02 10.01
N LEU A 53 -3.49 2.70 9.91
CA LEU A 53 -4.52 1.79 10.40
C LEU A 53 -4.39 1.42 11.89
N ARG A 54 -3.39 1.93 12.58
CA ARG A 54 -3.07 1.59 13.98
C ARG A 54 -2.92 0.08 14.20
N LEU A 55 -2.22 -0.57 13.28
CA LEU A 55 -1.90 -2.01 13.30
C LEU A 55 -0.45 -2.28 13.74
N ILE A 56 0.16 -1.34 14.46
CA ILE A 56 1.52 -1.49 14.96
C ILE A 56 1.51 -2.46 16.16
N GLU A 57 2.23 -3.56 16.00
CA GLU A 57 2.39 -4.57 17.04
C GLU A 57 3.49 -4.19 18.03
N LYS A 58 3.34 -4.67 19.29
CA LYS A 58 4.38 -4.53 20.31
C LYS A 58 5.69 -5.18 19.84
N PRO A 59 6.87 -4.59 20.11
CA PRO A 59 7.12 -3.45 21.02
C PRO A 59 6.98 -2.06 20.35
N GLY A 60 6.35 -1.96 19.16
CA GLY A 60 6.15 -0.71 18.43
C GLY A 60 5.04 0.15 19.05
N LYS A 61 5.19 1.47 18.91
CA LYS A 61 4.19 2.47 19.33
C LYS A 61 4.22 3.68 18.43
N ILE A 62 3.06 4.24 18.11
CA ILE A 62 2.93 5.59 17.56
C ILE A 62 3.15 6.56 18.72
N VAL A 63 4.22 7.36 18.65
CA VAL A 63 4.65 8.24 19.75
C VAL A 63 4.37 9.73 19.48
N GLY A 64 3.99 10.09 18.24
CA GLY A 64 3.71 11.48 17.89
C GLY A 64 3.08 11.62 16.49
N GLY A 65 2.64 12.83 16.21
CA GLY A 65 1.99 13.21 14.96
C GLY A 65 0.48 13.13 14.98
N SER A 66 -0.14 13.33 13.83
CA SER A 66 -1.59 13.18 13.62
C SER A 66 -1.89 12.53 12.28
N ILE A 67 -3.02 11.85 12.18
CA ILE A 67 -3.50 11.17 10.97
C ILE A 67 -4.94 11.59 10.74
N GLN A 68 -5.15 12.58 9.88
CA GLN A 68 -6.48 13.12 9.58
C GLN A 68 -7.07 12.37 8.37
N PHE A 69 -8.19 11.71 8.57
CA PHE A 69 -8.98 11.08 7.50
C PHE A 69 -10.35 11.73 7.45
N LEU A 70 -10.69 12.37 6.33
CA LEU A 70 -11.93 13.13 6.16
C LEU A 70 -12.19 14.15 7.31
N GLY A 71 -11.13 14.78 7.81
CA GLY A 71 -11.20 15.76 8.91
C GLY A 71 -11.28 15.14 10.31
N GLN A 72 -11.18 13.83 10.45
CA GLN A 72 -11.18 13.13 11.73
C GLN A 72 -9.80 12.53 12.03
N ASP A 73 -9.23 12.83 13.20
CA ASP A 73 -7.95 12.26 13.62
C ASP A 73 -8.12 10.80 14.04
N LEU A 74 -7.55 9.89 13.25
CA LEU A 74 -7.61 8.45 13.50
C LEU A 74 -6.92 8.04 14.79
N LEU A 75 -5.92 8.81 15.26
CA LEU A 75 -5.20 8.49 16.50
C LEU A 75 -6.07 8.73 17.75
N GLN A 76 -7.08 9.59 17.66
CA GLN A 76 -8.00 9.90 18.76
C GLN A 76 -9.22 8.96 18.82
N LEU A 77 -9.45 8.13 17.81
CA LEU A 77 -10.57 7.19 17.79
C LEU A 77 -10.38 6.07 18.82
N LYS A 78 -11.49 5.64 19.40
CA LYS A 78 -11.50 4.41 20.19
C LYS A 78 -11.24 3.20 19.28
N GLU A 79 -10.59 2.16 19.80
CA GLU A 79 -10.26 0.96 19.03
C GLU A 79 -11.49 0.33 18.37
N LYS A 80 -12.62 0.28 19.06
CA LYS A 80 -13.89 -0.23 18.52
C LYS A 80 -14.40 0.57 17.31
N GLN A 81 -14.14 1.89 17.28
CA GLN A 81 -14.50 2.74 16.14
C GLN A 81 -13.56 2.48 14.96
N MET A 82 -12.25 2.36 15.22
CA MET A 82 -11.28 1.96 14.18
C MET A 82 -11.68 0.65 13.52
N GLN A 83 -12.06 -0.37 14.29
CA GLN A 83 -12.46 -1.68 13.77
C GLN A 83 -13.77 -1.64 12.98
N LYS A 84 -14.79 -0.92 13.46
CA LYS A 84 -16.12 -0.96 12.86
C LYS A 84 -16.30 0.02 11.70
N GLU A 85 -15.65 1.18 11.77
CA GLU A 85 -15.93 2.30 10.86
C GLU A 85 -14.81 2.59 9.87
N ILE A 86 -13.55 2.23 10.21
CA ILE A 86 -12.38 2.59 9.41
C ILE A 86 -11.79 1.37 8.71
N ARG A 87 -11.22 0.42 9.47
CA ARG A 87 -10.51 -0.74 8.93
C ARG A 87 -11.45 -1.63 8.14
N GLY A 88 -11.11 -1.93 6.89
CA GLY A 88 -11.88 -2.77 5.98
C GLY A 88 -13.17 -2.15 5.45
N LYS A 89 -13.69 -1.08 6.08
CA LYS A 89 -14.90 -0.39 5.65
C LYS A 89 -14.60 0.84 4.80
N LYS A 90 -13.87 1.82 5.37
CA LYS A 90 -13.52 3.08 4.70
C LYS A 90 -12.10 3.08 4.17
N ILE A 91 -11.20 2.34 4.81
CA ILE A 91 -9.83 2.13 4.36
C ILE A 91 -9.61 0.63 4.24
N GLY A 92 -9.48 0.15 3.01
CA GLY A 92 -9.07 -1.22 2.68
C GLY A 92 -7.55 -1.32 2.67
N MET A 93 -7.01 -2.51 2.95
CA MET A 93 -5.56 -2.77 2.88
C MET A 93 -5.27 -4.08 2.19
N ILE A 94 -4.30 -4.05 1.28
CA ILE A 94 -3.64 -5.21 0.67
C ILE A 94 -2.27 -5.30 1.33
N PHE A 95 -2.02 -6.43 2.00
CA PHE A 95 -0.75 -6.70 2.68
C PHE A 95 0.30 -7.26 1.72
N GLN A 96 1.56 -7.14 2.09
CA GLN A 96 2.72 -7.49 1.26
C GLN A 96 2.76 -8.95 0.80
N GLU A 97 2.28 -9.90 1.61
CA GLU A 97 2.37 -11.32 1.31
C GLU A 97 1.01 -11.99 1.13
N PRO A 98 0.60 -12.33 -0.12
CA PRO A 98 -0.68 -13.00 -0.37
C PRO A 98 -0.75 -14.42 0.23
N MET A 99 0.41 -15.06 0.42
CA MET A 99 0.49 -16.43 0.94
C MET A 99 0.13 -16.53 2.42
N THR A 100 0.43 -15.51 3.19
CA THR A 100 0.19 -15.45 4.65
C THR A 100 -1.09 -14.69 5.00
N SER A 101 -1.60 -13.86 4.10
CA SER A 101 -2.76 -13.00 4.34
C SER A 101 -4.10 -13.73 4.22
N LEU A 102 -4.18 -14.78 3.37
CA LEU A 102 -5.36 -15.63 3.26
C LEU A 102 -5.22 -16.84 4.17
N ASN A 103 -6.21 -17.06 5.05
CA ASN A 103 -6.22 -18.24 5.90
C ASN A 103 -6.48 -19.50 5.07
N PRO A 104 -5.55 -20.48 5.04
CA PRO A 104 -5.69 -21.69 4.22
C PRO A 104 -6.84 -22.61 4.66
N SER A 105 -7.34 -22.47 5.88
CA SER A 105 -8.40 -23.31 6.44
C SER A 105 -9.82 -22.87 6.05
N TYR A 106 -9.97 -21.70 5.43
CA TYR A 106 -11.27 -21.16 5.01
C TYR A 106 -11.33 -20.95 3.50
N THR A 107 -12.50 -21.13 2.93
CA THR A 107 -12.74 -20.87 1.50
C THR A 107 -12.58 -19.38 1.19
N VAL A 108 -12.29 -19.08 -0.07
CA VAL A 108 -12.20 -17.70 -0.58
C VAL A 108 -13.47 -16.90 -0.27
N GLY A 109 -14.62 -17.48 -0.62
CA GLY A 109 -15.90 -16.82 -0.41
C GLY A 109 -16.23 -16.60 1.07
N PHE A 110 -15.84 -17.54 1.95
CA PHE A 110 -16.03 -17.38 3.39
C PHE A 110 -15.28 -16.14 3.91
N GLN A 111 -14.00 -15.98 3.53
CA GLN A 111 -13.15 -14.88 4.02
C GLN A 111 -13.65 -13.51 3.54
N ILE A 112 -14.05 -13.38 2.27
CA ILE A 112 -14.62 -12.13 1.76
C ILE A 112 -16.00 -11.86 2.38
N ASN A 113 -16.85 -12.90 2.52
CA ASN A 113 -18.16 -12.77 3.16
C ASN A 113 -18.08 -12.36 4.64
N GLU A 114 -17.01 -12.74 5.34
CA GLU A 114 -16.76 -12.32 6.73
C GLU A 114 -16.62 -10.81 6.83
N VAL A 115 -15.91 -10.17 5.91
CA VAL A 115 -15.77 -8.70 5.84
C VAL A 115 -17.15 -8.05 5.71
N LEU A 116 -18.00 -8.55 4.79
CA LEU A 116 -19.36 -8.04 4.63
C LEU A 116 -20.21 -8.27 5.87
N LYS A 117 -20.10 -9.42 6.53
CA LYS A 117 -20.84 -9.74 7.74
C LYS A 117 -20.50 -8.76 8.88
N ILE A 118 -19.24 -8.32 8.97
CA ILE A 118 -18.78 -7.37 10.00
C ILE A 118 -19.28 -5.96 9.68
N HIS A 119 -19.12 -5.51 8.43
CA HIS A 119 -19.31 -4.11 8.06
C HIS A 119 -20.70 -3.80 7.47
N HIS A 120 -21.40 -4.81 6.95
CA HIS A 120 -22.75 -4.71 6.38
C HIS A 120 -23.69 -5.75 7.00
N PRO A 121 -23.95 -5.72 8.32
CA PRO A 121 -24.73 -6.74 9.02
C PRO A 121 -26.20 -6.82 8.53
N ASN A 122 -26.69 -5.79 7.86
CA ASN A 122 -28.05 -5.73 7.31
C ASN A 122 -28.23 -6.56 6.04
N LEU A 123 -27.13 -6.93 5.34
CA LEU A 123 -27.21 -7.79 4.17
C LEU A 123 -27.56 -9.22 4.56
N ASN A 124 -28.54 -9.81 3.89
CA ASN A 124 -28.86 -11.21 4.06
C ASN A 124 -27.81 -12.13 3.39
N LYS A 125 -27.92 -13.46 3.60
CA LYS A 125 -26.92 -14.42 3.09
C LYS A 125 -26.82 -14.42 1.55
N LYS A 126 -27.95 -14.24 0.85
CA LYS A 126 -27.98 -14.24 -0.62
C LYS A 126 -27.30 -12.98 -1.18
N GLU A 127 -27.65 -11.81 -0.64
CA GLU A 127 -27.06 -10.53 -1.04
C GLU A 127 -25.54 -10.50 -0.82
N ARG A 128 -25.06 -11.06 0.29
CA ARG A 128 -23.61 -11.17 0.52
C ARG A 128 -22.94 -12.11 -0.46
N LEU A 129 -23.54 -13.25 -0.77
CA LEU A 129 -23.01 -14.17 -1.78
C LEU A 129 -22.88 -13.49 -3.15
N GLU A 130 -23.97 -12.86 -3.60
CA GLU A 130 -23.99 -12.13 -4.88
C GLU A 130 -22.91 -11.04 -4.94
N ARG A 131 -22.73 -10.30 -3.84
CA ARG A 131 -21.70 -9.27 -3.78
C ARG A 131 -20.29 -9.84 -3.79
N VAL A 132 -20.02 -10.93 -3.09
CA VAL A 132 -18.71 -11.61 -3.12
C VAL A 132 -18.40 -12.12 -4.52
N VAL A 133 -19.35 -12.79 -5.18
CA VAL A 133 -19.16 -13.28 -6.55
C VAL A 133 -18.89 -12.12 -7.50
N TYR A 134 -19.68 -11.05 -7.42
CA TYR A 134 -19.48 -9.84 -8.21
C TYR A 134 -18.07 -9.24 -8.02
N GLU A 135 -17.56 -9.15 -6.77
CA GLU A 135 -16.21 -8.64 -6.53
C GLU A 135 -15.12 -9.56 -7.08
N LEU A 136 -15.29 -10.88 -6.99
CA LEU A 136 -14.38 -11.85 -7.59
C LEU A 136 -14.35 -11.75 -9.12
N GLU A 137 -15.51 -11.57 -9.78
CA GLU A 137 -15.60 -11.33 -11.21
C GLU A 137 -14.91 -10.02 -11.59
N ARG A 138 -15.14 -8.95 -10.81
CA ARG A 138 -14.57 -7.62 -11.05
C ARG A 138 -13.05 -7.60 -10.99
N VAL A 139 -12.45 -8.40 -10.13
CA VAL A 139 -10.98 -8.54 -10.08
C VAL A 139 -10.46 -9.56 -11.09
N GLY A 140 -11.32 -10.09 -11.96
CA GLY A 140 -10.93 -11.00 -13.05
C GLY A 140 -10.66 -12.44 -12.60
N ILE A 141 -11.35 -12.93 -11.58
CA ILE A 141 -11.35 -14.36 -11.21
C ILE A 141 -12.34 -15.10 -12.14
N PRO A 142 -11.87 -16.02 -12.99
CA PRO A 142 -12.75 -16.78 -13.86
C PRO A 142 -13.60 -17.76 -13.03
N HIS A 143 -14.85 -17.99 -13.45
CA HIS A 143 -15.80 -18.88 -12.77
C HIS A 143 -15.94 -18.55 -11.26
N ALA A 144 -16.16 -17.27 -10.95
CA ALA A 144 -16.16 -16.74 -9.60
C ALA A 144 -17.12 -17.46 -8.63
N GLY A 145 -18.28 -17.91 -9.14
CA GLY A 145 -19.25 -18.70 -8.36
C GLY A 145 -18.67 -20.02 -7.85
N ASP A 146 -17.90 -20.73 -8.68
CA ASP A 146 -17.22 -21.97 -8.29
C ASP A 146 -16.05 -21.67 -7.35
N LYS A 147 -15.27 -20.62 -7.69
CA LYS A 147 -14.12 -20.17 -6.91
C LYS A 147 -14.47 -19.67 -5.52
N TYR A 148 -15.71 -19.25 -5.29
CA TYR A 148 -16.23 -18.93 -3.96
C TYR A 148 -16.03 -20.08 -2.95
N HIS A 149 -16.19 -21.34 -3.40
CA HIS A 149 -16.09 -22.54 -2.57
C HIS A 149 -14.66 -23.11 -2.49
N GLU A 150 -13.73 -22.59 -3.28
CA GLU A 150 -12.33 -23.03 -3.30
C GLU A 150 -11.53 -22.50 -2.12
N TYR A 151 -10.50 -23.26 -1.76
CA TYR A 151 -9.52 -22.86 -0.76
C TYR A 151 -8.34 -22.10 -1.39
N PRO A 152 -7.63 -21.22 -0.65
CA PRO A 152 -6.51 -20.46 -1.19
C PRO A 152 -5.42 -21.29 -1.85
N PHE A 153 -5.14 -22.52 -1.36
CA PHE A 153 -4.11 -23.38 -1.92
C PHE A 153 -4.47 -23.94 -3.31
N ASN A 154 -5.74 -23.93 -3.70
CA ASN A 154 -6.20 -24.32 -5.05
C ASN A 154 -6.04 -23.19 -6.08
N LEU A 155 -5.60 -22.00 -5.67
CA LEU A 155 -5.45 -20.83 -6.51
C LEU A 155 -3.99 -20.58 -6.87
N SER A 156 -3.74 -20.05 -8.08
CA SER A 156 -2.41 -19.52 -8.45
C SER A 156 -2.05 -18.29 -7.59
N GLY A 157 -0.76 -17.90 -7.57
CA GLY A 157 -0.30 -16.70 -6.87
C GLY A 157 -1.06 -15.44 -7.29
N GLY A 158 -1.20 -15.23 -8.60
CA GLY A 158 -1.97 -14.09 -9.13
C GLY A 158 -3.47 -14.14 -8.79
N GLN A 159 -4.07 -15.33 -8.74
CA GLN A 159 -5.46 -15.47 -8.30
C GLN A 159 -5.61 -15.14 -6.81
N ARG A 160 -4.69 -15.58 -5.95
CA ARG A 160 -4.69 -15.22 -4.53
C ARG A 160 -4.56 -13.71 -4.33
N GLN A 161 -3.69 -13.06 -5.10
CA GLN A 161 -3.56 -11.60 -5.08
C GLN A 161 -4.87 -10.91 -5.45
N ARG A 162 -5.54 -11.36 -6.52
CA ARG A 162 -6.86 -10.84 -6.92
C ARG A 162 -7.93 -11.04 -5.85
N VAL A 163 -7.92 -12.19 -5.16
CA VAL A 163 -8.82 -12.44 -4.03
C VAL A 163 -8.57 -11.46 -2.87
N MET A 164 -7.30 -11.15 -2.56
CA MET A 164 -6.97 -10.15 -1.54
C MET A 164 -7.46 -8.75 -1.94
N ILE A 165 -7.31 -8.39 -3.21
CA ILE A 165 -7.86 -7.13 -3.74
C ILE A 165 -9.38 -7.12 -3.59
N ALA A 166 -10.08 -8.20 -3.99
CA ALA A 166 -11.53 -8.33 -3.82
C ALA A 166 -11.94 -8.17 -2.36
N MET A 167 -11.23 -8.83 -1.44
CA MET A 167 -11.48 -8.74 0.01
C MET A 167 -11.28 -7.31 0.53
N ALA A 168 -10.25 -6.61 0.09
CA ALA A 168 -10.00 -5.22 0.48
C ALA A 168 -11.02 -4.24 -0.11
N MET A 169 -11.63 -4.58 -1.26
CA MET A 169 -12.53 -3.71 -2.01
C MET A 169 -14.03 -4.00 -1.81
N VAL A 170 -14.39 -5.13 -1.19
CA VAL A 170 -15.79 -5.59 -1.07
C VAL A 170 -16.72 -4.61 -0.35
N CYS A 171 -16.17 -3.76 0.53
CA CYS A 171 -16.89 -2.67 1.20
C CYS A 171 -16.84 -1.33 0.44
N GLU A 172 -16.27 -1.28 -0.77
CA GLU A 172 -16.07 -0.05 -1.57
C GLU A 172 -15.40 1.07 -0.75
N PRO A 173 -14.18 0.86 -0.26
CA PRO A 173 -13.50 1.81 0.60
C PRO A 173 -13.16 3.10 -0.15
N GLU A 174 -13.05 4.20 0.60
CA GLU A 174 -12.63 5.51 0.07
C GLU A 174 -11.12 5.58 -0.19
N ILE A 175 -10.35 4.79 0.58
CA ILE A 175 -8.90 4.62 0.40
C ILE A 175 -8.57 3.13 0.32
N LEU A 176 -7.73 2.77 -0.65
CA LEU A 176 -7.06 1.49 -0.72
C LEU A 176 -5.58 1.67 -0.44
N ILE A 177 -5.08 1.09 0.64
CA ILE A 177 -3.65 0.99 0.92
C ILE A 177 -3.16 -0.31 0.31
N ALA A 178 -2.16 -0.23 -0.57
CA ALA A 178 -1.57 -1.39 -1.24
C ALA A 178 -0.08 -1.45 -0.90
N ASP A 179 0.28 -2.34 0.01
CA ASP A 179 1.66 -2.53 0.47
C ASP A 179 2.33 -3.63 -0.34
N GLU A 180 3.18 -3.23 -1.28
CA GLU A 180 3.89 -4.08 -2.24
C GLU A 180 2.98 -5.12 -2.95
N PRO A 181 1.85 -4.71 -3.54
CA PRO A 181 0.80 -5.63 -4.01
C PRO A 181 1.21 -6.45 -5.23
N THR A 182 2.36 -6.18 -5.83
CA THR A 182 2.87 -6.86 -7.03
C THR A 182 4.17 -7.63 -6.78
N THR A 183 4.68 -7.62 -5.57
CA THR A 183 5.90 -8.36 -5.21
C THR A 183 5.69 -9.86 -5.40
N ALA A 184 6.69 -10.54 -5.96
CA ALA A 184 6.68 -11.96 -6.29
C ALA A 184 5.65 -12.40 -7.37
N LEU A 185 5.12 -11.48 -8.16
CA LEU A 185 4.30 -11.76 -9.33
C LEU A 185 5.14 -11.67 -10.61
N ASP A 186 4.77 -12.46 -11.62
CA ASP A 186 5.34 -12.29 -12.96
C ASP A 186 4.87 -10.97 -13.61
N VAL A 187 5.64 -10.49 -14.60
CA VAL A 187 5.42 -9.19 -15.24
C VAL A 187 4.02 -9.04 -15.85
N THR A 188 3.47 -10.14 -16.37
CA THR A 188 2.13 -10.13 -16.99
C THR A 188 1.04 -9.93 -15.94
N ILE A 189 1.11 -10.68 -14.85
CA ILE A 189 0.16 -10.55 -13.72
C ILE A 189 0.31 -9.19 -13.04
N GLN A 190 1.55 -8.72 -12.85
CA GLN A 190 1.81 -7.37 -12.34
C GLN A 190 1.10 -6.30 -13.18
N ALA A 191 1.26 -6.31 -14.51
CA ALA A 191 0.60 -5.36 -15.40
C ALA A 191 -0.94 -5.39 -15.25
N GLN A 192 -1.53 -6.60 -15.16
CA GLN A 192 -2.97 -6.76 -14.96
C GLN A 192 -3.46 -6.22 -13.60
N ILE A 193 -2.67 -6.38 -12.54
CA ILE A 193 -2.99 -5.81 -11.22
C ILE A 193 -2.92 -4.28 -11.25
N LEU A 194 -1.92 -3.71 -11.91
CA LEU A 194 -1.80 -2.26 -12.06
C LEU A 194 -2.96 -1.66 -12.86
N GLU A 195 -3.39 -2.32 -13.93
CA GLU A 195 -4.56 -1.90 -14.70
C GLU A 195 -5.84 -1.96 -13.84
N LEU A 196 -6.04 -3.04 -13.09
CA LEU A 196 -7.15 -3.14 -12.14
C LEU A 196 -7.13 -1.98 -11.13
N MET A 197 -5.96 -1.63 -10.57
CA MET A 197 -5.82 -0.49 -9.64
C MET A 197 -6.23 0.83 -10.29
N LYS A 198 -5.79 1.08 -11.53
CA LYS A 198 -6.22 2.27 -12.29
C LYS A 198 -7.72 2.31 -12.52
N GLU A 199 -8.32 1.17 -12.89
CA GLU A 199 -9.78 1.10 -13.04
C GLU A 199 -10.53 1.43 -11.74
N LEU A 200 -10.05 0.94 -10.60
CA LEU A 200 -10.64 1.23 -9.30
C LEU A 200 -10.57 2.73 -8.97
N GLN A 201 -9.42 3.37 -9.25
CA GLN A 201 -9.26 4.82 -9.08
C GLN A 201 -10.20 5.60 -10.00
N GLN A 202 -10.20 5.29 -11.30
CA GLN A 202 -10.92 6.08 -12.30
C GLN A 202 -12.44 5.88 -12.26
N LYS A 203 -12.90 4.63 -12.14
CA LYS A 203 -14.33 4.30 -12.21
C LYS A 203 -15.06 4.47 -10.87
N LYS A 204 -14.37 4.28 -9.75
CA LYS A 204 -14.97 4.33 -8.40
C LYS A 204 -14.55 5.56 -7.61
N GLY A 205 -13.53 6.29 -8.07
CA GLY A 205 -12.97 7.43 -7.35
C GLY A 205 -12.23 7.01 -6.06
N THR A 206 -11.84 5.74 -5.93
CA THR A 206 -11.05 5.23 -4.81
C THR A 206 -9.68 5.90 -4.82
N SER A 207 -9.25 6.47 -3.71
CA SER A 207 -7.88 7.00 -3.58
C SER A 207 -6.93 5.86 -3.23
N ILE A 208 -5.74 5.85 -3.80
CA ILE A 208 -4.78 4.75 -3.62
C ILE A 208 -3.52 5.26 -2.94
N LEU A 209 -3.15 4.63 -1.83
CA LEU A 209 -1.83 4.75 -1.23
C LEU A 209 -1.03 3.50 -1.59
N PHE A 210 -0.14 3.63 -2.56
CA PHE A 210 0.61 2.51 -3.13
C PHE A 210 2.04 2.51 -2.60
N ILE A 211 2.46 1.42 -1.98
CA ILE A 211 3.81 1.26 -1.44
C ILE A 211 4.57 0.27 -2.31
N THR A 212 5.75 0.67 -2.76
CA THR A 212 6.62 -0.20 -3.56
C THR A 212 8.07 0.28 -3.50
N HIS A 213 8.99 -0.63 -3.82
CA HIS A 213 10.39 -0.30 -4.11
C HIS A 213 10.66 -0.27 -5.63
N ASP A 214 9.66 -0.62 -6.47
CA ASP A 214 9.79 -0.66 -7.92
C ASP A 214 9.36 0.67 -8.55
N LEU A 215 10.33 1.50 -8.93
CA LEU A 215 10.10 2.78 -9.58
C LEU A 215 9.51 2.64 -11.01
N GLY A 216 9.68 1.48 -11.65
CA GLY A 216 9.02 1.18 -12.92
C GLY A 216 7.49 1.05 -12.78
N VAL A 217 7.03 0.51 -11.64
CA VAL A 217 5.61 0.49 -11.26
C VAL A 217 5.12 1.90 -10.99
N VAL A 218 5.89 2.68 -10.20
CA VAL A 218 5.55 4.06 -9.86
C VAL A 218 5.32 4.92 -11.09
N ALA A 219 6.20 4.82 -12.09
CA ALA A 219 6.08 5.57 -13.34
C ALA A 219 4.77 5.27 -14.11
N GLN A 220 4.14 4.11 -13.86
CA GLN A 220 2.92 3.70 -14.54
C GLN A 220 1.65 4.18 -13.84
N ILE A 221 1.63 4.29 -12.48
CA ILE A 221 0.38 4.51 -11.75
C ILE A 221 0.35 5.76 -10.87
N ALA A 222 1.53 6.34 -10.53
CA ALA A 222 1.59 7.43 -9.57
C ALA A 222 1.15 8.77 -10.15
N ASP A 223 0.33 9.50 -9.41
CA ASP A 223 0.12 10.93 -9.61
C ASP A 223 1.16 11.74 -8.84
N GLU A 224 1.45 11.31 -7.60
CA GLU A 224 2.40 11.95 -6.69
C GLU A 224 3.25 10.87 -5.99
N VAL A 225 4.48 11.20 -5.67
CA VAL A 225 5.46 10.28 -5.08
C VAL A 225 6.06 10.89 -3.83
N VAL A 226 6.16 10.08 -2.79
CA VAL A 226 6.88 10.36 -1.54
C VAL A 226 8.05 9.40 -1.46
N VAL A 227 9.27 9.92 -1.42
CA VAL A 227 10.49 9.13 -1.27
C VAL A 227 10.88 9.07 0.20
N MET A 228 10.99 7.86 0.73
CA MET A 228 11.37 7.63 2.13
C MET A 228 12.76 7.02 2.26
N TYR A 229 13.52 7.52 3.22
CA TYR A 229 14.82 7.00 3.60
C TYR A 229 14.97 6.99 5.12
N LYS A 230 15.30 5.84 5.70
CA LYS A 230 15.53 5.65 7.16
C LYS A 230 14.49 6.35 8.04
N GLY A 231 13.21 6.16 7.74
CA GLY A 231 12.09 6.67 8.53
C GLY A 231 11.68 8.12 8.24
N HIS A 232 12.32 8.79 7.30
CA HIS A 232 12.04 10.19 6.95
C HIS A 232 11.58 10.32 5.50
N VAL A 233 10.78 11.36 5.20
CA VAL A 233 10.54 11.81 3.83
C VAL A 233 11.73 12.66 3.39
N VAL A 234 12.35 12.29 2.28
CA VAL A 234 13.49 13.01 1.70
C VAL A 234 13.12 13.79 0.45
N GLU A 235 12.07 13.38 -0.27
CA GLU A 235 11.55 14.12 -1.42
C GLU A 235 10.07 13.83 -1.60
N GLN A 236 9.29 14.84 -1.99
CA GLN A 236 7.91 14.69 -2.42
C GLN A 236 7.68 15.55 -3.66
N ALA A 237 7.16 14.95 -4.74
CA ALA A 237 6.89 15.63 -6.00
C ALA A 237 5.80 14.90 -6.80
N SER A 238 5.28 15.53 -7.85
CA SER A 238 4.51 14.81 -8.86
C SER A 238 5.38 13.74 -9.51
N ALA A 239 4.78 12.63 -9.93
CA ALA A 239 5.52 11.57 -10.63
C ALA A 239 6.32 12.14 -11.82
N LYS A 240 5.69 13.03 -12.60
CA LYS A 240 6.34 13.68 -13.75
C LYS A 240 7.60 14.47 -13.37
N GLU A 241 7.53 15.26 -12.30
CA GLU A 241 8.68 16.04 -11.82
C GLU A 241 9.79 15.15 -11.27
N LEU A 242 9.43 14.16 -10.45
CA LEU A 242 10.40 13.26 -9.83
C LEU A 242 11.24 12.49 -10.86
N PHE A 243 10.60 12.03 -11.95
CA PHE A 243 11.30 11.30 -13.02
C PHE A 243 12.05 12.20 -13.97
N ALA A 244 11.62 13.47 -14.17
CA ALA A 244 12.26 14.41 -15.07
C ALA A 244 13.45 15.12 -14.42
N ASP A 245 13.31 15.57 -13.18
CA ASP A 245 14.31 16.34 -12.44
C ASP A 245 14.28 16.04 -10.94
N PRO A 246 14.78 14.86 -10.52
CA PRO A 246 14.86 14.50 -9.12
C PRO A 246 15.81 15.47 -8.40
N ARG A 247 15.38 15.96 -7.22
CA ARG A 247 16.14 16.98 -6.49
C ARG A 247 17.09 16.34 -5.48
N HIS A 248 16.57 15.42 -4.67
CA HIS A 248 17.33 14.85 -3.57
C HIS A 248 18.38 13.82 -4.07
N PRO A 249 19.62 13.83 -3.56
CA PRO A 249 20.66 12.88 -3.98
C PRO A 249 20.29 11.41 -3.83
N TYR A 250 19.54 11.06 -2.80
CA TYR A 250 19.01 9.70 -2.62
C TYR A 250 18.04 9.30 -3.74
N THR A 251 17.15 10.20 -4.13
CA THR A 251 16.20 9.94 -5.24
C THR A 251 16.96 9.74 -6.56
N LYS A 252 18.01 10.55 -6.80
CA LYS A 252 18.89 10.38 -7.97
C LYS A 252 19.57 9.02 -7.97
N ALA A 253 20.09 8.59 -6.81
CA ALA A 253 20.73 7.29 -6.67
C ALA A 253 19.73 6.13 -6.92
N LEU A 254 18.52 6.22 -6.37
CA LEU A 254 17.45 5.24 -6.62
C LEU A 254 17.08 5.14 -8.10
N LEU A 255 16.94 6.26 -8.79
CA LEU A 255 16.61 6.31 -10.22
C LEU A 255 17.75 5.79 -11.11
N ASN A 256 18.99 6.04 -10.73
CA ASN A 256 20.17 5.53 -11.44
C ASN A 256 20.36 4.01 -11.26
N ALA A 257 19.82 3.43 -10.20
CA ALA A 257 19.85 2.00 -9.95
C ALA A 257 18.85 1.22 -10.84
N ILE A 258 17.94 1.92 -11.56
CA ILE A 258 17.00 1.25 -12.48
C ILE A 258 17.71 0.79 -13.73
N PRO A 259 17.59 -0.49 -14.15
CA PRO A 259 18.13 -0.97 -15.41
C PRO A 259 17.52 -0.21 -16.61
N LYS A 260 18.36 0.48 -17.37
CA LYS A 260 17.92 1.18 -18.58
C LYS A 260 17.88 0.19 -19.76
N PRO A 261 16.80 0.17 -20.57
CA PRO A 261 16.76 -0.65 -21.77
C PRO A 261 17.77 -0.13 -22.80
N GLY A 262 18.57 -1.03 -23.40
CA GLY A 262 19.53 -0.70 -24.44
C GLY A 262 20.73 -1.64 -24.47
N LYS A 263 21.29 -1.91 -25.65
CA LYS A 263 22.49 -2.77 -25.79
C LYS A 263 23.71 -2.16 -25.11
N GLU A 264 23.80 -0.86 -25.06
CA GLU A 264 24.87 -0.07 -24.42
C GLU A 264 24.91 -0.20 -22.89
N TYR A 265 23.79 -0.56 -22.25
CA TYR A 265 23.68 -0.74 -20.80
C TYR A 265 23.93 -2.18 -20.34
N ARG A 266 23.92 -3.17 -21.25
CA ARG A 266 24.08 -4.60 -20.90
C ARG A 266 25.35 -4.98 -20.19
N LYS A 267 26.40 -4.14 -20.25
CA LYS A 267 27.71 -4.37 -19.62
C LYS A 267 28.08 -3.31 -18.58
N LYS A 268 27.25 -2.31 -18.35
CA LYS A 268 27.52 -1.31 -17.30
C LYS A 268 27.05 -1.85 -15.96
N ARG A 269 27.92 -1.74 -14.95
CA ARG A 269 27.54 -2.00 -13.56
C ARG A 269 26.49 -0.94 -13.17
N LEU A 270 25.34 -1.38 -12.64
CA LEU A 270 24.35 -0.46 -12.10
C LEU A 270 24.96 0.31 -10.93
N GLU A 271 24.65 1.59 -10.88
CA GLU A 271 24.94 2.39 -9.70
C GLU A 271 24.01 1.92 -8.58
N THR A 272 24.58 1.66 -7.42
CA THR A 272 23.80 1.32 -6.21
C THR A 272 23.75 2.55 -5.31
N VAL A 273 22.74 2.62 -4.47
CA VAL A 273 22.70 3.60 -3.38
C VAL A 273 23.94 3.39 -2.50
N ASP A 274 24.71 4.43 -2.25
CA ASP A 274 25.91 4.34 -1.43
C ASP A 274 25.53 4.37 0.05
N GLU A 275 25.70 3.25 0.73
CA GLU A 275 25.37 3.10 2.16
C GLU A 275 26.24 3.99 3.09
N ASN A 276 27.40 4.47 2.60
CA ASN A 276 28.29 5.34 3.37
C ASN A 276 27.84 6.82 3.33
N VAL A 277 26.92 7.17 2.45
CA VAL A 277 26.37 8.54 2.36
C VAL A 277 25.24 8.72 3.36
N ASP A 278 25.36 9.70 4.24
CA ASP A 278 24.24 10.13 5.09
C ASP A 278 23.32 11.07 4.31
N TYR A 279 22.33 10.50 3.66
CA TYR A 279 21.34 11.24 2.87
C TYR A 279 20.43 12.15 3.71
N LEU A 280 20.39 12.00 5.04
CA LEU A 280 19.66 12.91 5.93
C LEU A 280 20.41 14.19 6.24
N SER A 281 21.72 14.25 5.95
CA SER A 281 22.55 15.47 6.13
C SER A 281 22.28 16.55 5.08
N PHE A 282 21.61 16.20 3.96
CA PHE A 282 21.30 17.17 2.91
C PHE A 282 20.22 18.16 3.34
N PRO A 283 20.27 19.43 2.83
CA PRO A 283 19.33 20.49 3.19
C PRO A 283 17.86 20.11 2.95
N LYS A 284 16.99 20.60 3.84
CA LYS A 284 15.54 20.33 3.75
C LYS A 284 14.88 20.95 2.51
N GLU A 285 15.49 21.97 1.92
CA GLU A 285 15.05 22.60 0.68
C GLU A 285 15.09 21.67 -0.54
N LEU A 286 15.82 20.55 -0.42
CA LEU A 286 15.87 19.49 -1.43
C LEU A 286 14.81 18.39 -1.17
N ARG A 287 14.05 18.47 -0.09
CA ARG A 287 13.09 17.46 0.36
C ARG A 287 11.68 17.70 -0.16
#